data_71ab0c9cd3a32705d8da8ee0cd5fe575
#
_entry.id   71ab0c9cd3a32705d8da8ee0cd5fe575
#
_cell.length_a   1.000
_cell.length_b   1.000
_cell.length_c   1.000
_cell.angle_alpha   90.00
_cell.angle_beta   90.00
_cell.angle_gamma   90.00
#
_symmetry.space_group_name_H-M   'P 1'
#
loop_
_entity.id
_entity.type
_entity.pdbx_description
1 polymer ?
#
loop_
_entity_poly.entity_id
_entity_poly.type
_entity_poly.pdbx_seq_one_letter_code
_entity_poly.pdbx_strand_id
1 'polypeptide(L)'
;MRVIHEGYLYQLTSLARLFPVNCYLIEEEEGLTLIDAAMPFSAKGILQAVKRIGKPVTKIVLTHAHEDHVGALDAVKAEFANAPVYISKRDARIMDGDKSLEAGEPQVPIKGGVPKNLKTKPDILVKEGDRIGSLLAIETPGHTPGSMSFIDTRSNSLIAGDAFQIRGGMAVAGDKRFWFPFPAFGTWDKKTALKSSKKILSYQPSILAVGHGEMIKNPQSEMEKVINRFEMKL
;
A
#
# COMPACT_ATOMS: atom_id res chain seq x y z
N MET A 1 -3.29 -17.51 5.40
CA MET A 1 -3.67 -16.15 4.97
C MET A 1 -5.16 -15.98 5.24
N ARG A 2 -5.57 -14.92 5.94
CA ARG A 2 -6.98 -14.58 6.15
C ARG A 2 -7.46 -13.77 4.92
N VAL A 3 -8.70 -14.00 4.51
CA VAL A 3 -9.32 -13.28 3.38
C VAL A 3 -10.60 -12.62 3.87
N ILE A 4 -10.77 -11.32 3.60
CA ILE A 4 -12.01 -10.56 3.79
C ILE A 4 -12.42 -10.01 2.42
N HIS A 5 -13.71 -10.11 2.10
CA HIS A 5 -14.24 -9.67 0.79
C HIS A 5 -15.31 -8.60 0.97
N GLU A 6 -15.15 -7.47 0.25
CA GLU A 6 -16.07 -6.34 0.25
C GLU A 6 -16.22 -5.77 -1.17
N GLY A 7 -17.34 -6.04 -1.81
CA GLY A 7 -17.59 -5.59 -3.18
C GLY A 7 -16.56 -6.16 -4.17
N TYR A 8 -15.77 -5.30 -4.79
CA TYR A 8 -14.69 -5.69 -5.71
C TYR A 8 -13.35 -5.95 -5.02
N LEU A 9 -13.27 -5.72 -3.69
CA LEU A 9 -12.02 -5.70 -2.93
C LEU A 9 -11.87 -6.93 -2.05
N TYR A 10 -10.79 -7.68 -2.21
CA TYR A 10 -10.37 -8.76 -1.33
C TYR A 10 -9.13 -8.32 -0.53
N GLN A 11 -9.24 -8.25 0.78
CA GLN A 11 -8.09 -8.07 1.67
C GLN A 11 -7.48 -9.43 2.00
N LEU A 12 -6.22 -9.61 1.71
CA LEU A 12 -5.43 -10.80 2.03
C LEU A 12 -4.46 -10.46 3.15
N THR A 13 -4.63 -11.04 4.36
CA THR A 13 -3.81 -10.72 5.51
C THR A 13 -2.90 -11.89 5.91
N SER A 14 -1.60 -11.66 5.90
CA SER A 14 -0.58 -12.52 6.52
C SER A 14 -0.41 -12.14 7.99
N LEU A 15 -0.04 -13.09 8.86
CA LEU A 15 0.22 -12.89 10.30
C LEU A 15 -0.87 -12.10 11.05
N ALA A 16 -2.13 -12.29 10.71
CA ALA A 16 -3.28 -11.46 11.11
C ALA A 16 -3.37 -11.14 12.62
N ARG A 17 -2.86 -12.01 13.50
CA ARG A 17 -2.93 -11.84 14.96
C ARG A 17 -1.75 -11.08 15.55
N LEU A 18 -0.55 -11.22 14.98
CA LEU A 18 0.70 -10.69 15.53
C LEU A 18 1.15 -9.43 14.80
N PHE A 19 1.44 -9.56 13.52
CA PHE A 19 1.94 -8.49 12.67
C PHE A 19 1.18 -8.54 11.32
N PRO A 20 -0.06 -8.01 11.28
CA PRO A 20 -0.87 -8.08 10.07
C PRO A 20 -0.18 -7.30 8.95
N VAL A 21 0.09 -8.00 7.84
CA VAL A 21 0.55 -7.43 6.59
C VAL A 21 -0.47 -7.77 5.51
N ASN A 22 -0.95 -6.75 4.84
CA ASN A 22 -2.01 -6.87 3.85
C ASN A 22 -1.46 -6.72 2.43
N CYS A 23 -2.05 -7.46 1.53
CA CYS A 23 -2.11 -7.16 0.11
C CYS A 23 -3.56 -7.31 -0.34
N TYR A 24 -3.89 -6.82 -1.52
CA TYR A 24 -5.27 -6.74 -1.96
C TYR A 24 -5.43 -7.31 -3.36
N LEU A 25 -6.59 -7.90 -3.64
CA LEU A 25 -7.01 -8.21 -5.00
C LEU A 25 -8.23 -7.36 -5.33
N ILE A 26 -8.16 -6.66 -6.45
CA ILE A 26 -9.29 -5.92 -7.02
C ILE A 26 -9.84 -6.76 -8.16
N GLU A 27 -11.12 -7.09 -8.08
CA GLU A 27 -11.79 -7.81 -9.14
C GLU A 27 -12.09 -6.89 -10.31
N GLU A 28 -11.55 -7.22 -11.47
CA GLU A 28 -11.78 -6.54 -12.74
C GLU A 28 -12.56 -7.45 -13.70
N GLU A 29 -13.01 -6.89 -14.82
CA GLU A 29 -13.72 -7.66 -15.83
C GLU A 29 -12.87 -8.84 -16.37
N GLU A 30 -11.62 -8.55 -16.75
CA GLU A 30 -10.71 -9.49 -17.38
C GLU A 30 -9.84 -10.30 -16.40
N GLY A 31 -9.92 -10.04 -15.10
CA GLY A 31 -9.05 -10.71 -14.10
C GLY A 31 -8.96 -9.97 -12.79
N LEU A 32 -7.79 -10.08 -12.16
CA LEU A 32 -7.49 -9.48 -10.86
C LEU A 32 -6.32 -8.51 -10.98
N THR A 33 -6.43 -7.35 -10.34
CA THR A 33 -5.29 -6.48 -10.04
C THR A 33 -4.82 -6.79 -8.64
N LEU A 34 -3.59 -7.29 -8.47
CA LEU A 34 -2.95 -7.47 -7.17
C LEU A 34 -2.32 -6.15 -6.74
N ILE A 35 -2.66 -5.66 -5.54
CA ILE A 35 -2.01 -4.50 -4.93
C ILE A 35 -1.15 -4.98 -3.78
N ASP A 36 0.16 -4.75 -3.87
CA ASP A 36 1.23 -5.25 -3.01
C ASP A 36 1.34 -6.79 -3.01
N ALA A 37 2.47 -7.29 -2.53
CA ALA A 37 2.79 -8.72 -2.50
C ALA A 37 3.10 -9.24 -1.08
N ALA A 38 2.93 -8.39 -0.07
CA ALA A 38 3.16 -8.72 1.33
C ALA A 38 4.57 -9.30 1.62
N MET A 39 4.72 -10.17 2.62
CA MET A 39 5.99 -10.77 3.06
C MET A 39 6.45 -11.90 2.10
N PRO A 40 7.75 -12.24 2.04
CA PRO A 40 8.27 -13.28 1.13
C PRO A 40 7.54 -14.62 1.24
N PHE A 41 7.13 -15.02 2.44
CA PHE A 41 6.39 -16.27 2.68
C PHE A 41 4.91 -16.21 2.31
N SER A 42 4.40 -15.04 1.89
CA SER A 42 2.97 -14.82 1.58
C SER A 42 2.56 -15.37 0.21
N ALA A 43 3.49 -15.63 -0.71
CA ALA A 43 3.22 -16.07 -2.07
C ALA A 43 2.20 -17.22 -2.14
N LYS A 44 2.44 -18.33 -1.42
CA LYS A 44 1.52 -19.48 -1.41
C LYS A 44 0.09 -19.09 -1.03
N GLY A 45 -0.07 -18.19 -0.05
CA GLY A 45 -1.39 -17.74 0.39
C GLY A 45 -2.08 -16.85 -0.65
N ILE A 46 -1.33 -15.98 -1.33
CA ILE A 46 -1.84 -15.15 -2.43
C ILE A 46 -2.31 -16.04 -3.59
N LEU A 47 -1.47 -16.96 -4.04
CA LEU A 47 -1.81 -17.88 -5.14
C LEU A 47 -3.04 -18.75 -4.83
N GLN A 48 -3.17 -19.22 -3.57
CA GLN A 48 -4.36 -19.94 -3.14
C GLN A 48 -5.63 -19.07 -3.14
N ALA A 49 -5.54 -17.80 -2.77
CA ALA A 49 -6.67 -16.87 -2.84
C ALA A 49 -7.08 -16.61 -4.28
N VAL A 50 -6.12 -16.33 -5.17
CA VAL A 50 -6.36 -16.16 -6.62
C VAL A 50 -7.06 -17.39 -7.19
N LYS A 51 -6.55 -18.60 -6.90
CA LYS A 51 -7.17 -19.86 -7.36
C LYS A 51 -8.60 -20.03 -6.88
N ARG A 52 -8.92 -19.63 -5.64
CA ARG A 52 -10.29 -19.71 -5.08
C ARG A 52 -11.24 -18.72 -5.75
N ILE A 53 -10.76 -17.54 -6.11
CA ILE A 53 -11.55 -16.53 -6.84
C ILE A 53 -11.79 -16.99 -8.28
N GLY A 54 -10.86 -17.74 -8.89
CA GLY A 54 -11.02 -18.34 -10.22
C GLY A 54 -10.73 -17.38 -11.36
N LYS A 55 -10.11 -16.22 -11.09
CA LYS A 55 -9.68 -15.24 -12.11
C LYS A 55 -8.15 -15.08 -12.07
N PRO A 56 -7.45 -14.93 -13.22
CA PRO A 56 -6.00 -14.72 -13.23
C PRO A 56 -5.62 -13.32 -12.74
N VAL A 57 -4.41 -13.16 -12.17
CA VAL A 57 -3.82 -11.84 -11.96
C VAL A 57 -3.34 -11.29 -13.29
N THR A 58 -3.86 -10.13 -13.70
CA THR A 58 -3.53 -9.44 -14.95
C THR A 58 -2.66 -8.22 -14.75
N LYS A 59 -2.56 -7.69 -13.51
CA LYS A 59 -1.75 -6.53 -13.14
C LYS A 59 -1.25 -6.70 -11.71
N ILE A 60 -0.04 -6.22 -11.43
CA ILE A 60 0.56 -6.13 -10.09
C ILE A 60 0.90 -4.66 -9.85
N VAL A 61 0.34 -4.05 -8.81
CA VAL A 61 0.49 -2.63 -8.50
C VAL A 61 1.09 -2.50 -7.11
N LEU A 62 2.15 -1.73 -6.95
CA LEU A 62 2.82 -1.56 -5.68
C LEU A 62 2.54 -0.17 -5.11
N THR A 63 2.15 -0.12 -3.83
CA THR A 63 1.92 1.15 -3.13
C THR A 63 3.25 1.82 -2.81
N HIS A 64 4.26 1.05 -2.39
CA HIS A 64 5.61 1.51 -2.08
C HIS A 64 6.61 0.34 -2.00
N ALA A 65 7.89 0.62 -1.83
CA ALA A 65 8.99 -0.34 -2.01
C ALA A 65 9.47 -1.04 -0.72
N HIS A 66 8.73 -0.97 0.42
CA HIS A 66 9.17 -1.68 1.62
C HIS A 66 9.01 -3.20 1.48
N GLU A 67 9.89 -3.94 2.16
CA GLU A 67 10.02 -5.40 2.04
C GLU A 67 8.74 -6.16 2.36
N ASP A 68 7.94 -5.66 3.29
CA ASP A 68 6.66 -6.24 3.66
C ASP A 68 5.51 -5.91 2.69
N HIS A 69 5.78 -5.13 1.65
CA HIS A 69 4.86 -4.86 0.53
C HIS A 69 5.30 -5.51 -0.79
N VAL A 70 6.60 -5.76 -0.96
CA VAL A 70 7.14 -6.35 -2.20
C VAL A 70 7.77 -7.73 -1.99
N GLY A 71 7.71 -8.28 -0.77
CA GLY A 71 8.47 -9.46 -0.39
C GLY A 71 8.18 -10.72 -1.20
N ALA A 72 6.94 -10.98 -1.57
CA ALA A 72 6.56 -12.12 -2.40
C ALA A 72 6.51 -11.80 -3.90
N LEU A 73 6.93 -10.61 -4.35
CA LEU A 73 6.77 -10.13 -5.72
C LEU A 73 7.41 -11.08 -6.75
N ASP A 74 8.65 -11.54 -6.51
CA ASP A 74 9.34 -12.46 -7.44
C ASP A 74 8.58 -13.77 -7.63
N ALA A 75 8.06 -14.34 -6.55
CA ALA A 75 7.30 -15.59 -6.60
C ALA A 75 5.93 -15.42 -7.28
N VAL A 76 5.26 -14.29 -7.05
CA VAL A 76 3.99 -13.96 -7.71
C VAL A 76 4.21 -13.66 -9.19
N LYS A 77 5.25 -12.90 -9.55
CA LYS A 77 5.59 -12.59 -10.94
C LYS A 77 5.99 -13.86 -11.72
N ALA A 78 6.64 -14.83 -11.07
CA ALA A 78 6.97 -16.10 -11.70
C ALA A 78 5.71 -16.90 -12.12
N GLU A 79 4.63 -16.83 -11.32
CA GLU A 79 3.35 -17.48 -11.64
C GLU A 79 2.54 -16.68 -12.69
N PHE A 80 2.58 -15.34 -12.61
CA PHE A 80 1.85 -14.45 -13.52
C PHE A 80 2.81 -13.62 -14.37
N ALA A 81 3.65 -14.32 -15.16
CA ALA A 81 4.75 -13.71 -15.93
C ALA A 81 4.31 -12.57 -16.85
N ASN A 82 3.10 -12.64 -17.39
CA ASN A 82 2.55 -11.62 -18.29
C ASN A 82 1.89 -10.43 -17.57
N ALA A 83 1.70 -10.50 -16.24
CA ALA A 83 1.12 -9.39 -15.48
C ALA A 83 2.16 -8.28 -15.31
N PRO A 84 1.99 -7.09 -15.90
CA PRO A 84 2.91 -5.97 -15.71
C PRO A 84 2.92 -5.51 -14.25
N VAL A 85 4.11 -5.06 -13.81
CA VAL A 85 4.35 -4.52 -12.47
C VAL A 85 4.39 -2.99 -12.54
N TYR A 86 3.56 -2.36 -11.73
CA TYR A 86 3.41 -0.91 -11.63
C TYR A 86 3.94 -0.40 -10.30
N ILE A 87 4.73 0.67 -10.30
CA ILE A 87 5.18 1.40 -9.10
C ILE A 87 5.45 2.86 -9.48
N SER A 88 5.46 3.77 -8.50
CA SER A 88 5.89 5.14 -8.76
C SER A 88 7.37 5.20 -9.20
N LYS A 89 7.70 6.19 -10.04
CA LYS A 89 9.10 6.40 -10.46
C LYS A 89 10.04 6.54 -9.25
N ARG A 90 9.57 7.22 -8.19
CA ARG A 90 10.40 7.50 -7.02
C ARG A 90 10.66 6.23 -6.20
N ASP A 91 9.65 5.41 -5.97
CA ASP A 91 9.80 4.17 -5.22
C ASP A 91 10.43 3.04 -6.04
N ALA A 92 10.40 3.09 -7.38
CA ALA A 92 11.20 2.20 -8.24
C ALA A 92 12.70 2.33 -7.94
N ARG A 93 13.21 3.54 -7.69
CA ARG A 93 14.61 3.77 -7.27
C ARG A 93 14.89 3.17 -5.89
N ILE A 94 13.96 3.34 -4.94
CA ILE A 94 14.07 2.75 -3.60
C ILE A 94 14.07 1.23 -3.69
N MET A 95 13.21 0.65 -4.53
CA MET A 95 13.15 -0.79 -4.80
C MET A 95 14.48 -1.33 -5.37
N ASP A 96 15.23 -0.52 -6.12
CA ASP A 96 16.57 -0.82 -6.62
C ASP A 96 17.69 -0.56 -5.57
N GLY A 97 17.30 -0.12 -4.36
CA GLY A 97 18.24 0.17 -3.26
C GLY A 97 18.78 1.60 -3.23
N ASP A 98 18.38 2.47 -4.18
CA ASP A 98 18.77 3.88 -4.20
C ASP A 98 17.89 4.70 -3.25
N LYS A 99 18.44 5.00 -2.07
CA LYS A 99 17.85 5.86 -1.04
C LYS A 99 18.36 7.30 -1.07
N SER A 100 19.02 7.73 -2.14
CA SER A 100 19.45 9.11 -2.29
C SER A 100 18.23 10.04 -2.38
N LEU A 101 18.34 11.23 -1.77
CA LEU A 101 17.29 12.23 -1.76
C LEU A 101 17.32 13.08 -3.03
N GLU A 102 16.17 13.54 -3.48
CA GLU A 102 16.04 14.45 -4.62
C GLU A 102 16.01 15.92 -4.15
N ALA A 103 16.34 16.82 -5.07
CA ALA A 103 16.22 18.25 -4.81
C ALA A 103 14.74 18.61 -4.54
N GLY A 104 14.47 19.34 -3.47
CA GLY A 104 13.12 19.71 -3.04
C GLY A 104 12.44 18.71 -2.09
N GLU A 105 13.00 17.52 -1.92
CA GLU A 105 12.56 16.58 -0.88
C GLU A 105 13.02 17.02 0.53
N PRO A 106 12.28 16.69 1.61
CA PRO A 106 12.79 16.78 2.97
C PRO A 106 14.12 16.05 3.12
N GLN A 107 15.17 16.77 3.58
CA GLN A 107 16.53 16.25 3.68
C GLN A 107 16.70 15.38 4.94
N VAL A 108 15.86 14.35 5.08
CA VAL A 108 15.90 13.34 6.15
C VAL A 108 16.10 11.96 5.56
N PRO A 109 16.85 11.06 6.22
CA PRO A 109 17.11 9.72 5.68
C PRO A 109 15.83 8.92 5.43
N ILE A 110 15.76 8.24 4.27
CA ILE A 110 14.68 7.30 3.95
C ILE A 110 14.81 6.08 4.86
N LYS A 111 13.72 5.78 5.57
CA LYS A 111 13.61 4.69 6.56
C LYS A 111 12.93 3.47 5.97
N GLY A 112 12.80 2.43 6.79
CA GLY A 112 12.17 1.17 6.42
C GLY A 112 13.11 0.18 5.72
N GLY A 113 12.68 -1.08 5.73
CA GLY A 113 13.38 -2.17 5.07
C GLY A 113 13.12 -2.14 3.57
N VAL A 114 14.19 -2.23 2.78
CA VAL A 114 14.12 -2.35 1.32
C VAL A 114 14.66 -3.71 0.94
N PRO A 115 14.02 -4.43 0.00
CA PRO A 115 14.49 -5.75 -0.40
C PRO A 115 15.88 -5.68 -1.01
N LYS A 116 16.77 -6.60 -0.59
CA LYS A 116 18.17 -6.60 -1.05
C LYS A 116 18.41 -7.39 -2.34
N ASN A 117 17.54 -8.33 -2.67
CA ASN A 117 17.74 -9.30 -3.75
C ASN A 117 16.49 -9.49 -4.63
N LEU A 118 15.66 -8.46 -4.76
CA LEU A 118 14.48 -8.52 -5.61
C LEU A 118 14.90 -8.51 -7.09
N LYS A 119 14.48 -9.55 -7.81
CA LYS A 119 14.81 -9.74 -9.24
C LYS A 119 13.83 -9.03 -10.16
N THR A 120 12.58 -8.99 -9.75
CA THR A 120 11.51 -8.35 -10.51
C THR A 120 11.73 -6.84 -10.58
N LYS A 121 11.71 -6.30 -11.79
CA LYS A 121 11.76 -4.87 -12.05
C LYS A 121 10.37 -4.38 -12.44
N PRO A 122 10.03 -3.11 -12.17
CA PRO A 122 8.77 -2.54 -12.62
C PRO A 122 8.74 -2.44 -14.16
N ASP A 123 7.60 -2.80 -14.74
CA ASP A 123 7.35 -2.68 -16.17
C ASP A 123 6.83 -1.27 -16.50
N ILE A 124 6.06 -0.65 -15.59
CA ILE A 124 5.36 0.63 -15.82
C ILE A 124 5.55 1.54 -14.60
N LEU A 125 5.97 2.77 -14.87
CA LEU A 125 6.12 3.81 -13.84
C LEU A 125 4.84 4.64 -13.74
N VAL A 126 4.28 4.72 -12.53
CA VAL A 126 2.99 5.37 -12.23
C VAL A 126 3.21 6.77 -11.66
N LYS A 127 2.31 7.69 -12.01
CA LYS A 127 2.22 9.05 -11.46
C LYS A 127 0.78 9.39 -11.07
N GLU A 128 0.62 10.54 -10.42
CA GLU A 128 -0.68 11.12 -10.08
C GLU A 128 -1.62 11.13 -11.30
N GLY A 129 -2.84 10.64 -11.08
CA GLY A 129 -3.90 10.66 -12.10
C GLY A 129 -3.89 9.51 -13.10
N ASP A 130 -2.86 8.66 -13.09
CA ASP A 130 -2.84 7.50 -13.99
C ASP A 130 -3.96 6.51 -13.62
N ARG A 131 -4.49 5.84 -14.65
CA ARG A 131 -5.53 4.82 -14.50
C ARG A 131 -4.95 3.43 -14.76
N ILE A 132 -5.25 2.51 -13.83
CA ILE A 132 -4.84 1.09 -13.92
C ILE A 132 -6.11 0.25 -13.76
N GLY A 133 -6.78 -0.08 -14.86
CA GLY A 133 -8.12 -0.64 -14.81
C GLY A 133 -9.11 0.30 -14.12
N SER A 134 -9.79 -0.15 -13.08
CA SER A 134 -10.72 0.67 -12.28
C SER A 134 -10.01 1.63 -11.31
N LEU A 135 -8.71 1.47 -11.11
CA LEU A 135 -7.95 2.23 -10.12
C LEU A 135 -7.47 3.58 -10.67
N LEU A 136 -7.65 4.63 -9.89
CA LEU A 136 -7.01 5.92 -10.07
C LEU A 136 -5.85 6.04 -9.10
N ALA A 137 -4.66 6.36 -9.60
CA ALA A 137 -3.43 6.53 -8.83
C ALA A 137 -3.38 7.92 -8.18
N ILE A 138 -3.01 7.96 -6.91
CA ILE A 138 -2.92 9.17 -6.08
C ILE A 138 -1.54 9.18 -5.42
N GLU A 139 -0.72 10.20 -5.68
CA GLU A 139 0.54 10.39 -4.97
C GLU A 139 0.27 10.75 -3.50
N THR A 140 0.81 9.93 -2.60
CA THR A 140 0.65 10.07 -1.15
C THR A 140 2.01 9.90 -0.44
N PRO A 141 3.03 10.71 -0.81
CA PRO A 141 4.35 10.61 -0.20
C PRO A 141 4.30 10.87 1.31
N GLY A 142 5.32 10.34 2.01
CA GLY A 142 5.47 10.57 3.44
C GLY A 142 5.91 9.33 4.20
N HIS A 143 5.26 8.17 3.99
CA HIS A 143 5.79 6.90 4.47
C HIS A 143 7.09 6.56 3.71
N THR A 144 7.02 6.54 2.38
CA THR A 144 8.20 6.69 1.51
C THR A 144 8.04 7.95 0.66
N PRO A 145 9.12 8.44 0.01
CA PRO A 145 9.04 9.57 -0.92
C PRO A 145 8.11 9.32 -2.12
N GLY A 146 7.99 8.09 -2.58
CA GLY A 146 7.19 7.72 -3.74
C GLY A 146 5.92 6.94 -3.42
N SER A 147 5.49 6.89 -2.14
CA SER A 147 4.26 6.19 -1.76
C SER A 147 3.05 6.65 -2.58
N MET A 148 2.26 5.67 -3.02
CA MET A 148 1.02 5.84 -3.77
C MET A 148 -0.17 5.25 -3.01
N SER A 149 -1.32 5.85 -3.20
CA SER A 149 -2.62 5.26 -2.88
C SER A 149 -3.42 5.03 -4.15
N PHE A 150 -4.36 4.11 -4.12
CA PHE A 150 -5.18 3.77 -5.28
C PHE A 150 -6.65 3.77 -4.89
N ILE A 151 -7.50 4.47 -5.65
CA ILE A 151 -8.94 4.50 -5.42
C ILE A 151 -9.66 3.74 -6.55
N ASP A 152 -10.47 2.75 -6.17
CA ASP A 152 -11.39 2.10 -7.12
C ASP A 152 -12.54 3.05 -7.41
N THR A 153 -12.57 3.57 -8.62
CA THR A 153 -13.54 4.59 -9.05
C THR A 153 -14.99 4.08 -9.15
N ARG A 154 -15.21 2.75 -9.07
CA ARG A 154 -16.55 2.13 -9.08
C ARG A 154 -17.19 2.13 -7.69
N SER A 155 -16.37 1.87 -6.67
CA SER A 155 -16.83 1.68 -5.28
C SER A 155 -16.39 2.81 -4.34
N ASN A 156 -15.50 3.69 -4.78
CA ASN A 156 -14.83 4.68 -3.95
C ASN A 156 -14.04 4.06 -2.79
N SER A 157 -13.60 2.79 -2.94
CA SER A 157 -12.71 2.13 -1.97
C SER A 157 -11.28 2.57 -2.22
N LEU A 158 -10.58 3.02 -1.17
CA LEU A 158 -9.21 3.53 -1.27
C LEU A 158 -8.22 2.61 -0.57
N ILE A 159 -7.22 2.16 -1.32
CA ILE A 159 -6.09 1.38 -0.83
C ILE A 159 -4.94 2.36 -0.58
N ALA A 160 -4.65 2.61 0.70
CA ALA A 160 -3.74 3.66 1.13
C ALA A 160 -2.29 3.18 1.36
N GLY A 161 -2.01 1.88 1.19
CA GLY A 161 -0.74 1.33 1.66
C GLY A 161 -0.48 1.72 3.10
N ASP A 162 0.69 2.27 3.37
CA ASP A 162 1.10 2.71 4.71
C ASP A 162 0.93 4.21 4.97
N ALA A 163 0.13 4.94 4.14
CA ALA A 163 -0.24 6.30 4.47
C ALA A 163 -1.07 6.38 5.77
N PHE A 164 -1.81 5.30 6.08
CA PHE A 164 -2.48 5.05 7.35
C PHE A 164 -2.19 3.63 7.85
N GLN A 165 -2.36 3.41 9.14
CA GLN A 165 -2.44 2.10 9.77
C GLN A 165 -3.70 1.99 10.62
N ILE A 166 -4.22 0.76 10.83
CA ILE A 166 -5.38 0.47 11.68
C ILE A 166 -4.96 -0.42 12.87
N ARG A 167 -3.95 -1.27 12.69
CA ARG A 167 -3.45 -2.12 13.79
C ARG A 167 -2.95 -1.26 14.96
N GLY A 168 -3.45 -1.55 16.16
CA GLY A 168 -3.13 -0.76 17.37
C GLY A 168 -3.90 0.56 17.46
N GLY A 169 -4.92 0.75 16.63
CA GLY A 169 -5.74 1.96 16.48
C GLY A 169 -5.33 2.79 15.26
N MET A 170 -6.30 3.43 14.61
CA MET A 170 -6.03 4.23 13.41
C MET A 170 -4.99 5.32 13.68
N ALA A 171 -4.05 5.45 12.76
CA ALA A 171 -3.01 6.47 12.79
C ALA A 171 -2.55 6.83 11.37
N VAL A 172 -2.12 8.08 11.19
CA VAL A 172 -1.37 8.55 10.02
C VAL A 172 0.06 7.99 10.06
N ALA A 173 0.68 7.78 8.91
CA ALA A 173 2.09 7.41 8.81
C ALA A 173 2.96 8.34 9.69
N GLY A 174 3.78 7.75 10.55
CA GLY A 174 4.64 8.49 11.47
C GLY A 174 4.00 8.86 12.83
N ASP A 175 2.67 8.68 13.03
CA ASP A 175 2.03 8.79 14.36
C ASP A 175 2.14 7.44 15.09
N LYS A 176 3.07 7.37 16.06
CA LYS A 176 3.39 6.13 16.79
C LYS A 176 2.19 5.63 17.60
N ARG A 177 1.87 4.34 17.41
CA ARG A 177 0.94 3.58 18.25
C ARG A 177 1.70 2.66 19.19
N PHE A 178 1.32 2.66 20.46
CA PHE A 178 2.03 1.86 21.48
C PHE A 178 2.02 0.36 21.14
N TRP A 179 0.85 -0.16 20.76
CA TRP A 179 0.67 -1.59 20.46
C TRP A 179 1.15 -2.00 19.06
N PHE A 180 1.44 -1.04 18.16
CA PHE A 180 1.94 -1.32 16.82
C PHE A 180 2.72 -0.13 16.27
N PRO A 181 3.98 0.08 16.67
CA PRO A 181 4.75 1.27 16.32
C PRO A 181 5.48 1.18 14.97
N PHE A 182 5.47 0.01 14.32
CA PHE A 182 6.35 -0.32 13.20
C PHE A 182 6.18 0.60 11.98
N PRO A 183 4.96 0.90 11.48
CA PRO A 183 4.83 1.82 10.35
C PRO A 183 5.36 3.23 10.65
N ALA A 184 5.21 3.69 11.90
CA ALA A 184 5.76 4.99 12.31
C ALA A 184 7.29 5.02 12.30
N PHE A 185 7.95 3.91 12.63
CA PHE A 185 9.42 3.80 12.56
C PHE A 185 9.93 3.75 11.12
N GLY A 186 9.16 3.16 10.21
CA GLY A 186 9.46 3.09 8.77
C GLY A 186 9.13 4.39 8.03
N THR A 187 8.45 5.34 8.63
CA THR A 187 8.02 6.58 7.97
C THR A 187 9.19 7.54 7.75
N TRP A 188 9.35 7.99 6.51
CA TRP A 188 10.37 8.94 6.08
C TRP A 188 10.14 10.34 6.64
N ASP A 189 9.04 11.01 6.24
CA ASP A 189 8.75 12.40 6.66
C ASP A 189 7.30 12.56 7.15
N LYS A 190 7.17 13.01 8.40
CA LYS A 190 5.88 13.13 9.07
C LYS A 190 5.02 14.28 8.55
N LYS A 191 5.64 15.40 8.17
CA LYS A 191 4.92 16.57 7.66
C LYS A 191 4.34 16.29 6.29
N THR A 192 5.11 15.60 5.45
CA THR A 192 4.66 15.13 4.14
C THR A 192 3.53 14.09 4.29
N ALA A 193 3.67 13.13 5.22
CA ALA A 193 2.62 12.15 5.52
C ALA A 193 1.32 12.80 6.00
N LEU A 194 1.40 13.87 6.82
CA LEU A 194 0.22 14.64 7.22
C LEU A 194 -0.46 15.30 6.01
N LYS A 195 0.28 15.90 5.10
CA LYS A 195 -0.30 16.50 3.87
C LYS A 195 -1.01 15.44 3.02
N SER A 196 -0.37 14.29 2.84
CA SER A 196 -0.94 13.16 2.10
C SER A 196 -2.21 12.61 2.77
N SER A 197 -2.25 12.51 4.10
CA SER A 197 -3.43 12.04 4.82
C SER A 197 -4.62 12.99 4.67
N LYS A 198 -4.39 14.32 4.66
CA LYS A 198 -5.42 15.33 4.37
C LYS A 198 -5.93 15.21 2.93
N LYS A 199 -5.03 14.96 1.97
CA LYS A 199 -5.39 14.70 0.57
C LYS A 199 -6.25 13.43 0.43
N ILE A 200 -5.87 12.33 1.09
CA ILE A 200 -6.66 11.10 1.09
C ILE A 200 -8.06 11.34 1.65
N LEU A 201 -8.17 12.08 2.77
CA LEU A 201 -9.46 12.40 3.38
C LEU A 201 -10.38 13.17 2.42
N SER A 202 -9.84 14.06 1.56
CA SER A 202 -10.64 14.84 0.61
C SER A 202 -11.34 13.99 -0.46
N TYR A 203 -10.87 12.77 -0.70
CA TYR A 203 -11.56 11.80 -1.58
C TYR A 203 -12.79 11.15 -0.93
N GLN A 204 -12.99 11.32 0.38
CA GLN A 204 -14.12 10.75 1.14
C GLN A 204 -14.35 9.25 0.84
N PRO A 205 -13.34 8.39 1.04
CA PRO A 205 -13.42 6.99 0.64
C PRO A 205 -14.54 6.25 1.38
N SER A 206 -15.27 5.38 0.67
CA SER A 206 -16.28 4.50 1.26
C SER A 206 -15.65 3.42 2.16
N ILE A 207 -14.46 2.97 1.77
CA ILE A 207 -13.61 2.01 2.50
C ILE A 207 -12.19 2.55 2.51
N LEU A 208 -11.55 2.50 3.69
CA LEU A 208 -10.10 2.69 3.83
C LEU A 208 -9.44 1.33 4.04
N ALA A 209 -8.59 0.94 3.10
CA ALA A 209 -7.79 -0.27 3.10
C ALA A 209 -6.30 0.08 3.27
N VAL A 210 -5.61 -0.56 4.21
CA VAL A 210 -4.25 -0.17 4.65
C VAL A 210 -3.29 -1.35 4.66
N GLY A 211 -1.98 -1.11 4.67
CA GLY A 211 -0.96 -2.15 4.79
C GLY A 211 -1.06 -2.95 6.10
N HIS A 212 -1.51 -2.31 7.20
CA HIS A 212 -1.53 -2.94 8.53
C HIS A 212 -2.84 -2.73 9.27
N GLY A 213 -3.65 -3.80 9.36
CA GLY A 213 -4.93 -3.83 10.07
C GLY A 213 -6.11 -4.16 9.16
N GLU A 214 -7.32 -4.09 9.68
CA GLU A 214 -8.53 -4.41 8.90
C GLU A 214 -9.04 -3.19 8.14
N MET A 215 -9.73 -3.42 7.01
CA MET A 215 -10.43 -2.38 6.28
C MET A 215 -11.50 -1.72 7.17
N ILE A 216 -11.69 -0.43 7.01
CA ILE A 216 -12.74 0.33 7.72
C ILE A 216 -13.70 0.93 6.70
N LYS A 217 -15.01 0.70 6.91
CA LYS A 217 -16.09 1.33 6.15
C LYS A 217 -16.41 2.70 6.74
N ASN A 218 -16.74 3.66 5.86
CA ASN A 218 -17.10 5.02 6.24
C ASN A 218 -16.10 5.67 7.21
N PRO A 219 -14.80 5.72 6.85
CA PRO A 219 -13.71 6.03 7.77
C PRO A 219 -13.56 7.52 8.10
N GLN A 220 -14.32 8.43 7.47
CA GLN A 220 -14.11 9.88 7.44
C GLN A 220 -13.92 10.47 8.83
N SER A 221 -14.88 10.23 9.74
CA SER A 221 -14.85 10.80 11.10
C SER A 221 -13.63 10.33 11.90
N GLU A 222 -13.22 9.07 11.73
CA GLU A 222 -12.02 8.55 12.41
C GLU A 222 -10.74 9.09 11.78
N MET A 223 -10.70 9.21 10.45
CA MET A 223 -9.59 9.85 9.73
C MET A 223 -9.39 11.30 10.18
N GLU A 224 -10.46 12.10 10.21
CA GLU A 224 -10.40 13.50 10.70
C GLU A 224 -9.82 13.59 12.10
N LYS A 225 -10.30 12.75 13.02
CA LYS A 225 -9.81 12.72 14.41
C LYS A 225 -8.31 12.42 14.50
N VAL A 226 -7.83 11.42 13.74
CA VAL A 226 -6.42 11.04 13.82
C VAL A 226 -5.50 12.03 13.09
N ILE A 227 -5.97 12.64 12.00
CA ILE A 227 -5.24 13.70 11.28
C ILE A 227 -5.07 14.92 12.18
N ASN A 228 -6.17 15.42 12.79
CA ASN A 228 -6.13 16.59 13.70
C ASN A 228 -5.22 16.32 14.91
N ARG A 229 -5.34 15.14 15.52
CA ARG A 229 -4.45 14.73 16.62
C ARG A 229 -2.99 14.69 16.21
N PHE A 230 -2.69 14.20 15.01
CA PHE A 230 -1.31 14.12 14.52
C PHE A 230 -0.75 15.51 14.21
N GLU A 231 -1.55 16.38 13.61
CA GLU A 231 -1.17 17.78 13.35
C GLU A 231 -0.78 18.54 14.62
N MET A 232 -1.51 18.33 15.73
CA MET A 232 -1.20 18.96 17.04
C MET A 232 0.12 18.46 17.65
N LYS A 233 0.70 17.35 17.15
CA LYS A 233 1.96 16.77 17.66
C LYS A 233 3.19 17.19 16.83
N LEU A 234 3.00 17.84 15.70
CA LEU A 234 4.07 18.25 14.76
C LEU A 234 4.50 19.70 14.96
#